data_672035dd83a67752206dcb42935ce682
#
_entry.id   672035dd83a67752206dcb42935ce682
#
_cell.length_a   1.000
_cell.length_b   1.000
_cell.length_c   1.000
_cell.angle_alpha   90.00
_cell.angle_beta   90.00
_cell.angle_gamma   90.00
#
_symmetry.space_group_name_H-M   'P 1'
#
loop_
_entity.id
_entity.type
_entity.pdbx_description
1 polymer ?
#
loop_
_entity_poly.entity_id
_entity_poly.type
_entity_poly.pdbx_seq_one_letter_code
_entity_poly.pdbx_strand_id
1 'polypeptide(L)'
;MKLTSTAFKDSTPIPVKYSCSAQPSAVSPALQWTDVPKDTVSFALIFHDLEPRPQRRFDDNLHWMLWNIPATVTQLPEGVAANAELADGSRQLISQQAGNNVGYRGPCPPQGVSLPHHYVFDLFALDTKLDLPASAPRADVQKAIDGHIIGHAVLVGLFNR
;
A
#
# COMPACT_ATOMS: atom_id res chain seq x y z
N MET A 1 -2.35 -11.57 -12.54
CA MET A 1 -1.73 -10.24 -12.35
C MET A 1 -0.32 -10.36 -11.81
N LYS A 2 0.54 -9.40 -12.11
CA LYS A 2 1.90 -9.29 -11.59
C LYS A 2 2.14 -7.87 -11.12
N LEU A 3 2.66 -7.68 -9.91
CA LEU A 3 3.05 -6.39 -9.33
C LEU A 3 4.56 -6.30 -9.24
N THR A 4 5.15 -5.20 -9.66
CA THR A 4 6.60 -4.96 -9.67
C THR A 4 6.92 -3.52 -9.28
N SER A 5 8.19 -3.27 -8.92
CA SER A 5 8.72 -1.93 -8.69
C SER A 5 10.06 -1.77 -9.42
N THR A 6 10.36 -0.56 -9.86
CA THR A 6 11.71 -0.20 -10.32
C THR A 6 12.65 0.11 -9.16
N ALA A 7 12.10 0.31 -7.96
CA ALA A 7 12.84 0.68 -6.77
C ALA A 7 13.55 -0.49 -6.09
N PHE A 8 12.94 -1.68 -6.11
CA PHE A 8 13.48 -2.93 -5.55
C PHE A 8 12.81 -4.14 -6.20
N LYS A 9 13.45 -5.31 -6.09
CA LYS A 9 12.89 -6.58 -6.56
C LYS A 9 12.12 -7.26 -5.44
N ASP A 10 11.20 -8.15 -5.83
CA ASP A 10 10.47 -8.97 -4.86
C ASP A 10 11.40 -9.68 -3.88
N SER A 11 11.02 -9.69 -2.60
CA SER A 11 11.77 -10.30 -1.49
C SER A 11 13.20 -9.75 -1.29
N THR A 12 13.46 -8.51 -1.74
CA THR A 12 14.75 -7.83 -1.53
C THR A 12 14.62 -6.59 -0.64
N PRO A 13 15.74 -6.05 -0.11
CA PRO A 13 15.71 -4.85 0.73
C PRO A 13 15.07 -3.65 0.04
N ILE A 14 14.16 -2.97 0.75
CA ILE A 14 13.62 -1.67 0.35
C ILE A 14 14.70 -0.61 0.61
N PRO A 15 15.08 0.24 -0.40
CA PRO A 15 16.04 1.30 -0.20
C PRO A 15 15.58 2.33 0.85
N VAL A 16 16.55 2.86 1.61
CA VAL A 16 16.33 3.84 2.71
C VAL A 16 15.46 5.02 2.28
N LYS A 17 15.57 5.48 1.03
CA LYS A 17 14.76 6.55 0.43
C LYS A 17 13.25 6.36 0.64
N TYR A 18 12.78 5.13 0.71
CA TYR A 18 11.36 4.77 0.84
C TYR A 18 10.96 4.46 2.29
N SER A 19 11.87 4.60 3.25
CA SER A 19 11.66 4.27 4.67
C SER A 19 11.53 5.50 5.55
N CYS A 20 11.14 5.30 6.81
CA CYS A 20 11.11 6.38 7.81
C CYS A 20 12.51 6.95 8.17
N SER A 21 13.58 6.33 7.69
CA SER A 21 14.96 6.83 7.82
C SER A 21 15.37 7.78 6.70
N ALA A 22 14.49 8.00 5.71
CA ALA A 22 14.74 8.93 4.61
C ALA A 22 14.79 10.38 5.07
N GLN A 23 15.63 11.19 4.40
CA GLN A 23 15.71 12.63 4.60
C GLN A 23 15.40 13.36 3.29
N PRO A 24 14.55 14.42 3.31
CA PRO A 24 13.81 14.99 4.46
C PRO A 24 12.59 14.14 4.88
N SER A 25 12.08 13.25 4.02
CA SER A 25 10.93 12.38 4.29
C SER A 25 10.90 11.20 3.32
N ALA A 26 10.23 10.12 3.70
CA ALA A 26 9.98 9.00 2.82
C ALA A 26 9.08 9.40 1.64
N VAL A 27 9.36 8.81 0.47
CA VAL A 27 8.49 8.86 -0.72
C VAL A 27 7.99 7.47 -1.04
N SER A 28 6.82 7.34 -1.65
CA SER A 28 6.34 6.03 -2.11
C SER A 28 7.17 5.54 -3.29
N PRO A 29 7.48 4.22 -3.38
CA PRO A 29 8.14 3.66 -4.55
C PRO A 29 7.21 3.69 -5.78
N ALA A 30 7.80 3.75 -6.98
CA ALA A 30 7.06 3.49 -8.20
C ALA A 30 6.60 2.03 -8.25
N LEU A 31 5.34 1.80 -8.61
CA LEU A 31 4.74 0.48 -8.76
C LEU A 31 4.17 0.32 -10.18
N GLN A 32 4.26 -0.89 -10.73
CA GLN A 32 3.70 -1.24 -12.04
C GLN A 32 3.04 -2.61 -11.96
N TRP A 33 1.95 -2.80 -12.71
CA TRP A 33 1.27 -4.10 -12.79
C TRP A 33 0.84 -4.46 -14.21
N THR A 34 0.80 -5.77 -14.45
CA THR A 34 0.44 -6.38 -15.74
C THR A 34 -0.53 -7.54 -15.54
N ASP A 35 -0.98 -8.11 -16.65
CA ASP A 35 -1.86 -9.29 -16.66
C ASP A 35 -3.16 -9.06 -15.86
N VAL A 36 -3.75 -7.89 -16.06
CA VAL A 36 -4.98 -7.45 -15.39
C VAL A 36 -6.18 -8.24 -15.93
N PRO A 37 -7.08 -8.75 -15.06
CA PRO A 37 -8.32 -9.37 -15.48
C PRO A 37 -9.17 -8.42 -16.35
N LYS A 38 -9.83 -8.98 -17.38
CA LYS A 38 -10.58 -8.21 -18.39
C LYS A 38 -11.71 -7.35 -17.78
N ASP A 39 -12.37 -7.87 -16.75
CA ASP A 39 -13.56 -7.23 -16.15
C ASP A 39 -13.21 -6.31 -14.97
N THR A 40 -11.94 -5.89 -14.86
CA THR A 40 -11.50 -4.97 -13.82
C THR A 40 -12.13 -3.60 -14.01
N VAL A 41 -12.79 -3.10 -12.97
CA VAL A 41 -13.40 -1.77 -12.88
C VAL A 41 -12.51 -0.80 -12.10
N SER A 42 -11.89 -1.27 -11.01
CA SER A 42 -10.96 -0.50 -10.21
C SER A 42 -9.90 -1.38 -9.54
N PHE A 43 -8.89 -0.73 -8.93
CA PHE A 43 -7.94 -1.43 -8.05
C PHE A 43 -8.00 -0.87 -6.64
N ALA A 44 -7.60 -1.71 -5.68
CA ALA A 44 -7.24 -1.31 -4.33
C ALA A 44 -5.82 -1.79 -4.02
N LEU A 45 -5.02 -0.93 -3.35
CA LEU A 45 -3.66 -1.22 -2.90
C LEU A 45 -3.63 -1.17 -1.38
N ILE A 46 -3.08 -2.19 -0.75
CA ILE A 46 -2.80 -2.23 0.69
C ILE A 46 -1.30 -2.47 0.88
N PHE A 47 -0.63 -1.57 1.59
CA PHE A 47 0.77 -1.71 1.98
C PHE A 47 0.85 -1.85 3.49
N HIS A 48 1.40 -2.96 3.97
CA HIS A 48 1.40 -3.29 5.38
C HIS A 48 2.63 -4.10 5.81
N ASP A 49 2.94 -4.03 7.10
CA ASP A 49 4.01 -4.77 7.78
C ASP A 49 3.39 -6.01 8.44
N LEU A 50 3.90 -7.20 8.09
CA LEU A 50 3.37 -8.47 8.61
C LEU A 50 3.87 -8.82 10.01
N GLU A 51 4.97 -8.22 10.48
CA GLU A 51 5.53 -8.55 11.78
C GLU A 51 4.67 -7.98 12.92
N PRO A 52 4.32 -8.82 13.89
CA PRO A 52 3.53 -8.38 15.02
C PRO A 52 4.28 -7.30 15.80
N ARG A 53 3.57 -6.25 16.15
CA ARG A 53 4.11 -5.21 17.04
C ARG A 53 4.43 -5.80 18.41
N PRO A 54 5.42 -5.25 19.15
CA PRO A 54 5.74 -5.67 20.51
C PRO A 54 4.56 -5.64 21.50
N GLN A 55 3.40 -5.15 21.08
CA GLN A 55 2.20 -4.91 21.87
C GLN A 55 1.24 -6.11 21.98
N ARG A 56 1.70 -7.34 21.72
CA ARG A 56 0.92 -8.58 21.88
C ARG A 56 -0.34 -8.67 21.00
N ARG A 57 -0.35 -8.07 19.81
CA ARG A 57 -1.42 -8.19 18.82
C ARG A 57 -0.94 -8.96 17.61
N PHE A 58 -1.83 -9.73 16.99
CA PHE A 58 -1.60 -10.42 15.72
C PHE A 58 -1.94 -9.55 14.51
N ASP A 59 -2.37 -8.31 14.73
CA ASP A 59 -2.74 -7.41 13.65
C ASP A 59 -1.50 -6.94 12.88
N ASP A 60 -1.59 -6.94 11.57
CA ASP A 60 -0.62 -6.28 10.69
C ASP A 60 -0.63 -4.77 10.92
N ASN A 61 0.44 -4.11 10.51
CA ASN A 61 0.55 -2.67 10.62
C ASN A 61 0.35 -2.01 9.25
N LEU A 62 -0.77 -1.31 9.07
CA LEU A 62 -1.05 -0.60 7.83
C LEU A 62 -0.09 0.58 7.64
N HIS A 63 0.54 0.65 6.48
CA HIS A 63 1.46 1.69 6.06
C HIS A 63 0.89 2.60 4.96
N TRP A 64 0.03 2.06 4.07
CA TRP A 64 -0.61 2.81 3.01
C TRP A 64 -1.83 2.04 2.48
N MET A 65 -2.86 2.74 2.07
CA MET A 65 -4.04 2.14 1.46
C MET A 65 -4.64 3.11 0.45
N LEU A 66 -4.86 2.61 -0.77
CA LEU A 66 -5.58 3.31 -1.84
C LEU A 66 -6.73 2.44 -2.31
N TRP A 67 -7.79 3.08 -2.80
CA TRP A 67 -8.89 2.41 -3.48
C TRP A 67 -9.46 3.28 -4.60
N ASN A 68 -10.29 2.69 -5.42
CA ASN A 68 -10.83 3.32 -6.62
C ASN A 68 -9.74 3.80 -7.60
N ILE A 69 -8.57 3.14 -7.63
CA ILE A 69 -7.60 3.37 -8.69
C ILE A 69 -8.26 2.93 -10.01
N PRO A 70 -8.37 3.80 -11.03
CA PRO A 70 -9.07 3.44 -12.27
C PRO A 70 -8.47 2.24 -12.99
N ALA A 71 -9.29 1.41 -13.63
CA ALA A 71 -8.83 0.23 -14.39
C ALA A 71 -7.85 0.58 -15.53
N THR A 72 -7.86 1.81 -16.01
CA THR A 72 -6.92 2.30 -17.03
C THR A 72 -5.53 2.62 -16.51
N VAL A 73 -5.37 2.71 -15.19
CA VAL A 73 -4.08 2.94 -14.53
C VAL A 73 -3.37 1.60 -14.39
N THR A 74 -2.13 1.51 -14.85
CA THR A 74 -1.28 0.32 -14.76
C THR A 74 0.01 0.57 -13.99
N GLN A 75 0.15 1.76 -13.41
CA GLN A 75 1.31 2.16 -12.62
C GLN A 75 0.98 3.29 -11.64
N LEU A 76 1.70 3.34 -10.53
CA LEU A 76 1.79 4.52 -9.65
C LEU A 76 3.20 5.11 -9.78
N PRO A 77 3.33 6.44 -9.93
CA PRO A 77 4.65 7.09 -9.96
C PRO A 77 5.34 6.99 -8.60
N GLU A 78 6.64 7.20 -8.58
CA GLU A 78 7.35 7.50 -7.34
C GLU A 78 6.81 8.80 -6.74
N GLY A 79 6.62 8.81 -5.40
CA GLY A 79 6.18 10.03 -4.70
C GLY A 79 4.73 10.42 -4.96
N VAL A 80 3.80 9.46 -4.90
CA VAL A 80 2.36 9.76 -4.95
C VAL A 80 2.01 10.85 -3.92
N ALA A 81 1.29 11.87 -4.36
CA ALA A 81 0.93 13.00 -3.51
C ALA A 81 0.10 12.59 -2.29
N ALA A 82 0.37 13.21 -1.14
CA ALA A 82 -0.31 12.91 0.13
C ALA A 82 -1.66 13.66 0.24
N ASN A 83 -2.55 13.44 -0.74
CA ASN A 83 -3.90 13.98 -0.78
C ASN A 83 -4.92 12.86 -0.55
N ALA A 84 -5.96 13.11 0.23
CA ALA A 84 -7.01 12.12 0.49
C ALA A 84 -7.73 11.66 -0.79
N GLU A 85 -7.86 12.56 -1.77
CA GLU A 85 -8.35 12.28 -3.11
C GLU A 85 -7.29 12.70 -4.13
N LEU A 86 -6.96 11.80 -5.06
CA LEU A 86 -6.03 12.05 -6.15
C LEU A 86 -6.78 12.57 -7.40
N ALA A 87 -6.04 13.16 -8.33
CA ALA A 87 -6.61 13.75 -9.54
C ALA A 87 -7.32 12.75 -10.46
N ASP A 88 -6.96 11.48 -10.39
CA ASP A 88 -7.60 10.38 -11.14
C ASP A 88 -8.85 9.80 -10.44
N GLY A 89 -9.23 10.33 -9.29
CA GLY A 89 -10.36 9.88 -8.48
C GLY A 89 -10.03 8.76 -7.50
N SER A 90 -8.77 8.31 -7.44
CA SER A 90 -8.31 7.40 -6.39
C SER A 90 -8.40 8.06 -5.02
N ARG A 91 -8.63 7.26 -4.00
CA ARG A 91 -8.72 7.71 -2.60
C ARG A 91 -7.65 7.08 -1.76
N GLN A 92 -7.14 7.82 -0.79
CA GLN A 92 -6.13 7.36 0.15
C GLN A 92 -6.62 7.46 1.58
N LEU A 93 -6.35 6.41 2.37
CA LEU A 93 -6.67 6.40 3.78
C LEU A 93 -5.88 7.47 4.53
N ILE A 94 -6.59 8.17 5.42
CA ILE A 94 -6.00 9.05 6.42
C ILE A 94 -5.56 8.19 7.61
N SER A 95 -4.26 8.01 7.80
CA SER A 95 -3.72 7.20 8.90
C SER A 95 -3.92 7.89 10.25
N GLN A 96 -4.84 7.38 11.06
CA GLN A 96 -5.07 7.87 12.43
C GLN A 96 -3.89 7.59 13.37
N GLN A 97 -3.02 6.64 13.05
CA GLN A 97 -1.88 6.24 13.90
C GLN A 97 -0.68 7.19 13.83
N ALA A 98 -0.62 8.05 12.82
CA ALA A 98 0.52 8.94 12.57
C ALA A 98 0.09 10.42 12.51
N GLY A 99 -0.83 10.84 13.36
CA GLY A 99 -1.24 12.24 13.43
C GLY A 99 -2.05 12.74 12.23
N ASN A 100 -2.98 11.92 11.71
CA ASN A 100 -3.80 12.22 10.53
C ASN A 100 -3.02 12.39 9.22
N ASN A 101 -1.87 11.73 9.08
CA ASN A 101 -1.13 11.72 7.83
C ASN A 101 -1.88 10.92 6.76
N VAL A 102 -1.99 11.51 5.58
CA VAL A 102 -2.56 10.90 4.38
C VAL A 102 -1.44 10.28 3.55
N GLY A 103 -1.72 9.14 2.93
CA GLY A 103 -0.83 8.55 1.95
C GLY A 103 0.22 7.61 2.52
N TYR A 104 1.33 7.50 1.78
CA TYR A 104 2.39 6.55 2.06
C TYR A 104 3.14 6.86 3.35
N ARG A 105 3.31 5.83 4.18
CA ARG A 105 4.23 5.81 5.32
C ARG A 105 5.28 4.73 5.07
N GLY A 106 6.55 5.13 5.02
CA GLY A 106 7.65 4.20 4.77
C GLY A 106 7.80 3.13 5.85
N PRO A 107 8.44 2.00 5.53
CA PRO A 107 8.87 0.99 6.49
C PRO A 107 9.57 1.61 7.70
N CYS A 108 9.14 1.21 8.91
CA CYS A 108 9.67 1.78 10.14
C CYS A 108 9.68 0.76 11.28
N PRO A 109 10.46 -0.31 11.18
CA PRO A 109 10.55 -1.32 12.23
C PRO A 109 11.27 -0.74 13.46
N PRO A 110 11.15 -1.33 14.64
CA PRO A 110 11.91 -0.97 15.82
C PRO A 110 13.42 -1.05 15.53
N GLN A 111 14.21 -0.15 16.14
CA GLN A 111 15.67 -0.20 16.03
C GLN A 111 16.24 -1.43 16.75
N GLY A 112 17.33 -1.99 16.19
CA GLY A 112 18.05 -3.10 16.80
C GLY A 112 17.39 -4.47 16.62
N VAL A 113 16.36 -4.57 15.77
CA VAL A 113 15.78 -5.88 15.38
C VAL A 113 16.75 -6.57 14.43
N SER A 114 17.14 -7.81 14.77
CA SER A 114 18.15 -8.56 14.01
C SER A 114 17.64 -9.09 12.67
N LEU A 115 16.34 -9.31 12.54
CA LEU A 115 15.71 -9.80 11.30
C LEU A 115 14.94 -8.67 10.63
N PRO A 116 14.97 -8.56 9.30
CA PRO A 116 14.16 -7.59 8.60
C PRO A 116 12.67 -7.91 8.72
N HIS A 117 11.84 -6.88 8.81
CA HIS A 117 10.39 -7.00 8.66
C HIS A 117 10.00 -7.16 7.19
N HIS A 118 8.87 -7.85 6.95
CA HIS A 118 8.28 -8.05 5.63
C HIS A 118 7.19 -7.00 5.39
N TYR A 119 7.43 -6.16 4.41
CA TYR A 119 6.51 -5.13 3.97
C TYR A 119 5.84 -5.56 2.69
N VAL A 120 4.54 -5.78 2.72
CA VAL A 120 3.78 -6.36 1.62
C VAL A 120 2.93 -5.30 0.95
N PHE A 121 3.05 -5.21 -0.37
CA PHE A 121 2.13 -4.49 -1.24
C PHE A 121 1.16 -5.51 -1.83
N ASP A 122 -0.09 -5.47 -1.41
CA ASP A 122 -1.19 -6.24 -1.99
C ASP A 122 -1.97 -5.36 -2.96
N LEU A 123 -2.03 -5.74 -4.23
CA LEU A 123 -2.83 -5.08 -5.24
C LEU A 123 -4.00 -5.99 -5.65
N PHE A 124 -5.20 -5.52 -5.43
CA PHE A 124 -6.44 -6.20 -5.77
C PHE A 124 -7.08 -5.56 -6.99
N ALA A 125 -7.44 -6.37 -8.00
CA ALA A 125 -8.32 -5.96 -9.08
C ALA A 125 -9.76 -6.26 -8.66
N LEU A 126 -10.64 -5.27 -8.79
CA LEU A 126 -12.04 -5.34 -8.37
C LEU A 126 -12.97 -5.20 -9.57
N ASP A 127 -14.08 -5.92 -9.55
CA ASP A 127 -15.16 -5.82 -10.53
C ASP A 127 -16.11 -4.64 -10.25
N THR A 128 -15.79 -3.82 -9.28
CA THR A 128 -16.61 -2.68 -8.86
C THR A 128 -15.78 -1.46 -8.50
N LYS A 129 -16.45 -0.32 -8.35
CA LYS A 129 -15.93 0.89 -7.69
C LYS A 129 -16.56 0.99 -6.30
N LEU A 130 -15.76 1.25 -5.29
CA LEU A 130 -16.24 1.35 -3.91
C LEU A 130 -16.92 2.70 -3.67
N ASP A 131 -18.18 2.67 -3.21
CA ASP A 131 -18.91 3.88 -2.81
C ASP A 131 -18.60 4.26 -1.37
N LEU A 132 -17.35 4.67 -1.14
CA LEU A 132 -16.84 5.05 0.17
C LEU A 132 -16.13 6.42 0.10
N PRO A 133 -16.32 7.31 1.09
CA PRO A 133 -15.60 8.57 1.16
C PRO A 133 -14.10 8.33 1.47
N ALA A 134 -13.25 9.32 1.19
CA ALA A 134 -11.82 9.27 1.53
C ALA A 134 -11.55 9.14 3.06
N SER A 135 -12.54 9.50 3.89
CA SER A 135 -12.49 9.34 5.35
C SER A 135 -12.88 7.94 5.84
N ALA A 136 -13.25 7.01 4.94
CA ALA A 136 -13.64 5.65 5.32
C ALA A 136 -12.50 4.96 6.08
N PRO A 137 -12.78 4.29 7.22
CA PRO A 137 -11.77 3.56 7.96
C PRO A 137 -11.34 2.28 7.20
N ARG A 138 -10.15 1.77 7.51
CA ARG A 138 -9.58 0.55 6.89
C ARG A 138 -10.58 -0.61 6.85
N ALA A 139 -11.28 -0.86 7.96
CA ALA A 139 -12.20 -1.98 8.07
C ALA A 139 -13.37 -1.89 7.07
N ASP A 140 -13.88 -0.69 6.83
CA ASP A 140 -14.98 -0.48 5.88
C ASP A 140 -14.51 -0.67 4.43
N VAL A 141 -13.29 -0.19 4.11
CA VAL A 141 -12.69 -0.42 2.79
C VAL A 141 -12.45 -1.91 2.56
N GLN A 142 -11.87 -2.63 3.52
CA GLN A 142 -11.64 -4.07 3.42
C GLN A 142 -12.95 -4.84 3.27
N LYS A 143 -13.99 -4.48 4.03
CA LYS A 143 -15.32 -5.09 3.89
C LYS A 143 -15.96 -4.82 2.54
N ALA A 144 -15.76 -3.63 1.97
CA ALA A 144 -16.28 -3.27 0.65
C ALA A 144 -15.53 -3.94 -0.50
N ILE A 145 -14.28 -4.35 -0.29
CA ILE A 145 -13.48 -5.14 -1.25
C ILE A 145 -13.93 -6.60 -1.25
N ASP A 146 -14.38 -7.12 -0.11
CA ASP A 146 -14.76 -8.52 0.05
C ASP A 146 -15.90 -8.91 -0.89
N GLY A 147 -15.72 -10.03 -1.60
CA GLY A 147 -16.65 -10.52 -2.63
C GLY A 147 -16.48 -9.85 -4.01
N HIS A 148 -15.61 -8.84 -4.16
CA HIS A 148 -15.37 -8.12 -5.41
C HIS A 148 -13.98 -8.33 -6.02
N ILE A 149 -13.15 -9.17 -5.39
CA ILE A 149 -11.79 -9.44 -5.86
C ILE A 149 -11.83 -10.42 -7.03
N ILE A 150 -11.36 -9.97 -8.20
CA ILE A 150 -11.23 -10.79 -9.42
C ILE A 150 -9.78 -11.02 -9.83
N GLY A 151 -8.83 -10.38 -9.15
CA GLY A 151 -7.41 -10.58 -9.34
C GLY A 151 -6.59 -10.05 -8.17
N HIS A 152 -5.43 -10.66 -7.94
CA HIS A 152 -4.53 -10.28 -6.86
C HIS A 152 -3.08 -10.40 -7.30
N ALA A 153 -2.25 -9.48 -6.86
CA ALA A 153 -0.80 -9.51 -7.05
C ALA A 153 -0.09 -8.97 -5.81
N VAL A 154 1.06 -9.54 -5.51
CA VAL A 154 1.86 -9.23 -4.32
C VAL A 154 3.26 -8.82 -4.71
N LEU A 155 3.82 -7.84 -3.99
CA LEU A 155 5.23 -7.49 -4.00
C LEU A 155 5.71 -7.36 -2.55
N VAL A 156 6.73 -8.12 -2.18
CA VAL A 156 7.31 -8.10 -0.83
C VAL A 156 8.62 -7.32 -0.84
N GLY A 157 8.79 -6.43 0.12
CA GLY A 157 10.07 -5.80 0.40
C GLY A 157 10.52 -6.06 1.84
N LEU A 158 11.82 -6.09 2.06
CA LEU A 158 12.42 -6.31 3.37
C LEU A 158 13.02 -5.01 3.90
N PHE A 159 12.84 -4.73 5.20
CA PHE A 159 13.48 -3.57 5.80
C PHE A 159 13.78 -3.80 7.28
N ASN A 160 14.97 -3.38 7.72
CA ASN A 160 15.38 -3.25 9.13
C ASN A 160 16.15 -1.94 9.33
N ARG A 161 16.35 -1.54 10.59
CA ARG A 161 17.12 -0.34 10.95
C ARG A 161 17.84 -0.45 12.31
#